data_241b6a8e664f18dd40b8f352603f4111
#
_entry.id   241b6a8e664f18dd40b8f352603f4111
#
_cell.length_a   1.000
_cell.length_b   1.000
_cell.length_c   1.000
_cell.angle_alpha   90.00
_cell.angle_beta   90.00
_cell.angle_gamma   90.00
#
_symmetry.space_group_name_H-M   'P 1'
#
loop_
_entity.id
_entity.type
_entity.pdbx_description
1 polymer ?
#
loop_
_entity_poly.entity_id
_entity_poly.type
_entity_poly.pdbx_seq_one_letter_code
_entity_poly.pdbx_strand_id
1 'polypeptide(L)'
;MRPAKRGSNLGLLLIAGLVIGLLIAAYVFRGVISRTVPGADVIYALLHLSTDNPAADLEISNFVAKITHDESSGQNVIDLSATIFNLSEYPVNVPTLMVIPIDEVNSQMEPLRFRLQELVVEPGQNINFKKSFDNWPPDATSAVLSWADMP
;
A
#
# COMPACT_ATOMS: atom_id res chain seq x y z
N MET A 1 -53.35 42.88 -10.68
CA MET A 1 -52.42 42.23 -9.72
C MET A 1 -52.07 40.84 -10.23
N ARG A 2 -50.82 40.60 -10.64
CA ARG A 2 -50.34 39.26 -11.08
C ARG A 2 -49.79 38.52 -9.87
N PRO A 3 -50.21 37.27 -9.59
CA PRO A 3 -49.65 36.51 -8.50
C PRO A 3 -48.18 36.14 -8.85
N ALA A 4 -47.29 36.45 -7.93
CA ALA A 4 -45.90 36.07 -8.04
C ALA A 4 -45.78 34.53 -8.08
N LYS A 5 -45.20 34.02 -9.16
CA LYS A 5 -44.81 32.59 -9.28
C LYS A 5 -43.80 32.23 -8.18
N ARG A 6 -44.31 31.77 -7.06
CA ARG A 6 -43.53 31.12 -6.01
C ARG A 6 -43.31 29.69 -6.47
N GLY A 7 -42.52 29.55 -7.53
CA GLY A 7 -42.30 28.28 -8.16
C GLY A 7 -40.83 27.85 -8.07
N SER A 8 -40.62 26.76 -7.47
CA SER A 8 -39.55 25.78 -7.71
C SER A 8 -38.22 25.87 -6.97
N ASN A 9 -38.09 26.55 -5.86
CA ASN A 9 -36.90 26.36 -5.02
C ASN A 9 -36.89 24.99 -4.32
N LEU A 10 -38.06 24.37 -4.16
CA LEU A 10 -38.21 23.05 -3.57
C LEU A 10 -37.54 21.96 -4.44
N GLY A 11 -37.71 22.00 -5.75
CA GLY A 11 -37.04 21.07 -6.68
C GLY A 11 -35.54 21.25 -6.68
N LEU A 12 -35.05 22.47 -6.64
CA LEU A 12 -33.62 22.77 -6.57
C LEU A 12 -33.02 22.29 -5.24
N LEU A 13 -33.73 22.48 -4.12
CA LEU A 13 -33.31 21.98 -2.80
C LEU A 13 -33.29 20.48 -2.73
N LEU A 14 -34.23 19.77 -3.36
CA LEU A 14 -34.23 18.30 -3.42
C LEU A 14 -33.06 17.78 -4.25
N ILE A 15 -32.77 18.40 -5.40
CA ILE A 15 -31.62 18.03 -6.22
C ILE A 15 -30.29 18.28 -5.47
N ALA A 16 -30.17 19.46 -4.83
CA ALA A 16 -28.99 19.78 -4.04
C ALA A 16 -28.79 18.78 -2.87
N GLY A 17 -29.87 18.42 -2.17
CA GLY A 17 -29.84 17.43 -1.10
C GLY A 17 -29.42 16.04 -1.60
N LEU A 18 -29.92 15.62 -2.77
CA LEU A 18 -29.56 14.35 -3.39
C LEU A 18 -28.07 14.32 -3.81
N VAL A 19 -27.58 15.40 -4.39
CA VAL A 19 -26.16 15.51 -4.78
C VAL A 19 -25.25 15.47 -3.54
N ILE A 20 -25.59 16.21 -2.49
CA ILE A 20 -24.83 16.20 -1.23
C ILE A 20 -24.86 14.82 -0.60
N GLY A 21 -26.02 14.15 -0.57
CA GLY A 21 -26.17 12.80 -0.08
C GLY A 21 -25.31 11.78 -0.83
N LEU A 22 -25.26 11.90 -2.17
CA LEU A 22 -24.39 11.07 -3.02
C LEU A 22 -22.90 11.33 -2.74
N LEU A 23 -22.49 12.57 -2.56
CA LEU A 23 -21.10 12.91 -2.23
C LEU A 23 -20.70 12.37 -0.86
N ILE A 24 -21.59 12.47 0.13
CA ILE A 24 -21.35 11.89 1.46
C ILE A 24 -21.26 10.37 1.37
N ALA A 25 -22.16 9.72 0.64
CA ALA A 25 -22.10 8.27 0.43
C ALA A 25 -20.81 7.86 -0.28
N ALA A 26 -20.40 8.57 -1.33
CA ALA A 26 -19.15 8.31 -2.04
C ALA A 26 -17.93 8.48 -1.11
N TYR A 27 -17.97 9.46 -0.21
CA TYR A 27 -16.90 9.67 0.77
C TYR A 27 -16.87 8.55 1.83
N VAL A 28 -18.01 8.15 2.39
CA VAL A 28 -18.10 7.11 3.43
C VAL A 28 -17.74 5.74 2.86
N PHE A 29 -18.23 5.43 1.65
CA PHE A 29 -17.99 4.14 0.99
C PHE A 29 -16.79 4.15 0.04
N ARG A 30 -15.93 5.18 0.11
CA ARG A 30 -14.78 5.34 -0.79
C ARG A 30 -13.90 4.09 -0.90
N GLY A 31 -13.63 3.40 0.23
CA GLY A 31 -12.83 2.18 0.24
C GLY A 31 -13.46 1.04 -0.54
N VAL A 32 -14.78 0.87 -0.46
CA VAL A 32 -15.52 -0.15 -1.22
C VAL A 32 -15.59 0.24 -2.70
N ILE A 33 -15.84 1.51 -2.99
CA ILE A 33 -15.97 2.01 -4.38
C ILE A 33 -14.65 1.89 -5.13
N SER A 34 -13.52 2.30 -4.52
CA SER A 34 -12.19 2.21 -5.15
C SER A 34 -11.78 0.78 -5.49
N ARG A 35 -12.31 -0.20 -4.77
CA ARG A 35 -12.04 -1.62 -4.97
C ARG A 35 -12.95 -2.28 -6.01
N THR A 36 -14.20 -1.82 -6.09
CA THR A 36 -15.23 -2.44 -6.93
C THR A 36 -15.31 -1.80 -8.30
N VAL A 37 -14.98 -0.51 -8.43
CA VAL A 37 -15.08 0.25 -9.67
C VAL A 37 -13.68 0.49 -10.24
N PRO A 38 -13.32 -0.13 -11.38
CA PRO A 38 -12.03 0.08 -12.02
C PRO A 38 -11.78 1.57 -12.32
N GLY A 39 -10.65 2.11 -11.87
CA GLY A 39 -10.27 3.51 -12.07
C GLY A 39 -10.83 4.51 -11.07
N ALA A 40 -11.66 4.08 -10.12
CA ALA A 40 -12.13 4.96 -9.04
C ALA A 40 -11.00 5.40 -8.12
N ASP A 41 -10.00 4.56 -7.90
CA ASP A 41 -8.77 4.82 -7.17
C ASP A 41 -8.01 6.05 -7.72
N VAL A 42 -7.95 6.18 -9.06
CA VAL A 42 -7.32 7.32 -9.73
C VAL A 42 -8.05 8.62 -9.42
N ILE A 43 -9.39 8.57 -9.41
CA ILE A 43 -10.23 9.74 -9.10
C ILE A 43 -10.04 10.17 -7.63
N TYR A 44 -10.04 9.22 -6.71
CA TYR A 44 -9.82 9.49 -5.29
C TYR A 44 -8.39 10.00 -5.02
N ALA A 45 -7.38 9.44 -5.70
CA ALA A 45 -6.01 9.92 -5.61
C ALA A 45 -5.87 11.36 -6.12
N LEU A 46 -6.54 11.71 -7.24
CA LEU A 46 -6.55 13.08 -7.78
C LEU A 46 -7.19 14.08 -6.81
N LEU A 47 -8.20 13.64 -6.07
CA LEU A 47 -8.88 14.47 -5.06
C LEU A 47 -8.15 14.48 -3.69
N HIS A 48 -6.97 13.87 -3.59
CA HIS A 48 -6.22 13.67 -2.34
C HIS A 48 -7.05 12.99 -1.24
N LEU A 49 -8.07 12.21 -1.63
CA LEU A 49 -8.89 11.38 -0.76
C LEU A 49 -8.31 9.96 -0.72
N SER A 50 -7.02 9.86 -0.44
CA SER A 50 -6.34 8.57 -0.32
C SER A 50 -7.15 7.60 0.55
N THR A 51 -7.55 6.49 -0.05
CA THR A 51 -8.54 5.62 0.57
C THR A 51 -7.92 4.40 1.22
N ASP A 52 -6.78 3.97 0.74
CA ASP A 52 -6.20 2.71 1.17
C ASP A 52 -4.68 2.83 1.34
N ASN A 53 -4.25 2.49 2.53
CA ASN A 53 -2.89 2.00 2.72
C ASN A 53 -2.97 0.48 2.50
N PRO A 54 -2.66 -0.04 1.30
CA PRO A 54 -2.73 -1.48 1.03
C PRO A 54 -1.81 -2.27 1.97
N ALA A 55 -0.81 -1.61 2.55
CA ALA A 55 0.03 -2.18 3.58
C ALA A 55 -0.72 -2.49 4.89
N ALA A 56 -1.82 -1.81 5.19
CA ALA A 56 -2.62 -2.07 6.40
C ALA A 56 -3.39 -3.40 6.33
N ASP A 57 -3.70 -3.86 5.12
CA ASP A 57 -4.42 -5.11 4.87
C ASP A 57 -3.48 -6.31 4.67
N LEU A 58 -2.17 -6.06 4.64
CA LEU A 58 -1.14 -7.08 4.43
C LEU A 58 -0.24 -7.20 5.65
N GLU A 59 0.03 -8.44 6.05
CA GLU A 59 0.97 -8.77 7.12
C GLU A 59 2.24 -9.40 6.54
N ILE A 60 3.40 -8.88 6.96
CA ILE A 60 4.70 -9.52 6.69
C ILE A 60 5.03 -10.43 7.86
N SER A 61 5.22 -11.70 7.59
CA SER A 61 5.58 -12.71 8.59
C SER A 61 6.77 -13.57 8.13
N ASN A 62 7.32 -14.33 9.04
CA ASN A 62 8.42 -15.27 8.76
C ASN A 62 9.61 -14.62 8.02
N PHE A 63 9.93 -13.37 8.35
CA PHE A 63 11.06 -12.68 7.75
C PHE A 63 12.37 -13.30 8.24
N VAL A 64 13.19 -13.70 7.28
CA VAL A 64 14.55 -14.22 7.50
C VAL A 64 15.49 -13.48 6.56
N ALA A 65 16.57 -12.96 7.13
CA ALA A 65 17.66 -12.33 6.39
C ALA A 65 18.95 -13.10 6.68
N LYS A 66 19.64 -13.57 5.64
CA LYS A 66 20.92 -14.25 5.74
C LYS A 66 21.98 -13.45 4.99
N ILE A 67 22.94 -12.91 5.72
CA ILE A 67 24.09 -12.21 5.13
C ILE A 67 25.21 -13.23 4.94
N THR A 68 25.79 -13.27 3.74
CA THR A 68 26.87 -14.15 3.36
C THR A 68 27.97 -13.33 2.68
N HIS A 69 29.21 -13.59 3.02
CA HIS A 69 30.35 -12.98 2.34
C HIS A 69 30.72 -13.85 1.13
N ASP A 70 30.71 -13.29 -0.06
CA ASP A 70 31.15 -13.97 -1.27
C ASP A 70 32.67 -13.75 -1.44
N GLU A 71 33.42 -14.79 -1.16
CA GLU A 71 34.89 -14.76 -1.27
C GLU A 71 35.38 -14.49 -2.69
N SER A 72 34.56 -14.79 -3.71
CA SER A 72 34.94 -14.61 -5.11
C SER A 72 34.87 -13.17 -5.57
N SER A 73 33.90 -12.41 -5.09
CA SER A 73 33.69 -10.99 -5.40
C SER A 73 34.21 -10.06 -4.29
N GLY A 74 34.45 -10.59 -3.09
CA GLY A 74 34.80 -9.79 -1.91
C GLY A 74 33.64 -8.95 -1.38
N GLN A 75 32.41 -9.25 -1.77
CA GLN A 75 31.21 -8.48 -1.44
C GLN A 75 30.29 -9.27 -0.51
N ASN A 76 29.50 -8.57 0.27
CA ASN A 76 28.44 -9.18 1.03
C ASN A 76 27.17 -9.31 0.16
N VAL A 77 26.52 -10.45 0.29
CA VAL A 77 25.22 -10.76 -0.32
C VAL A 77 24.22 -10.99 0.80
N ILE A 78 23.03 -10.44 0.68
CA ILE A 78 21.93 -10.75 1.57
C ILE A 78 20.84 -11.54 0.85
N ASP A 79 20.46 -12.68 1.42
CA ASP A 79 19.30 -13.45 1.00
C ASP A 79 18.15 -13.20 1.96
N LEU A 80 17.05 -12.68 1.40
CA LEU A 80 15.82 -12.39 2.13
C LEU A 80 14.76 -13.44 1.79
N SER A 81 13.99 -13.84 2.79
CA SER A 81 12.75 -14.58 2.60
C SER A 81 11.70 -14.08 3.57
N ALA A 82 10.47 -13.99 3.11
CA ALA A 82 9.32 -13.65 3.96
C ALA A 82 8.02 -14.18 3.35
N THR A 83 6.98 -14.16 4.17
CA THR A 83 5.60 -14.46 3.78
C THR A 83 4.79 -13.18 3.90
N ILE A 84 4.01 -12.86 2.87
CA ILE A 84 3.03 -11.77 2.91
C ILE A 84 1.65 -12.41 2.91
N PHE A 85 0.84 -12.09 3.90
CA PHE A 85 -0.51 -12.61 4.08
C PHE A 85 -1.54 -11.48 3.91
N ASN A 86 -2.62 -11.75 3.17
CA ASN A 86 -3.74 -10.82 3.03
C ASN A 86 -4.77 -11.09 4.11
N LEU A 87 -4.94 -10.13 5.04
CA LEU A 87 -5.89 -10.17 6.14
C LEU A 87 -7.29 -9.69 5.75
N SER A 88 -7.43 -9.10 4.55
CA SER A 88 -8.69 -8.52 4.10
C SER A 88 -9.58 -9.54 3.38
N GLU A 89 -10.82 -9.15 3.11
CA GLU A 89 -11.82 -9.95 2.36
C GLU A 89 -11.77 -9.72 0.84
N TYR A 90 -10.78 -8.99 0.33
CA TYR A 90 -10.63 -8.63 -1.09
C TYR A 90 -9.16 -8.76 -1.54
N PRO A 91 -8.94 -8.90 -2.86
CA PRO A 91 -7.59 -8.92 -3.42
C PRO A 91 -6.84 -7.62 -3.13
N VAL A 92 -5.61 -7.71 -2.66
CA VAL A 92 -4.77 -6.55 -2.33
C VAL A 92 -3.51 -6.56 -3.18
N ASN A 93 -3.20 -5.41 -3.79
CA ASN A 93 -1.94 -5.20 -4.47
C ASN A 93 -0.81 -5.08 -3.45
N VAL A 94 0.27 -5.82 -3.69
CA VAL A 94 1.47 -5.74 -2.85
C VAL A 94 2.19 -4.42 -3.12
N PRO A 95 2.34 -3.56 -2.09
CA PRO A 95 3.09 -2.32 -2.22
C PRO A 95 4.57 -2.57 -2.48
N THR A 96 5.30 -1.50 -2.80
CA THR A 96 6.76 -1.54 -2.85
C THR A 96 7.30 -1.87 -1.46
N LEU A 97 8.20 -2.84 -1.42
CA LEU A 97 8.93 -3.23 -0.22
C LEU A 97 10.24 -2.44 -0.12
N MET A 98 10.72 -2.27 1.10
CA MET A 98 12.07 -1.80 1.35
C MET A 98 12.75 -2.68 2.40
N VAL A 99 14.02 -2.95 2.18
CA VAL A 99 14.90 -3.56 3.17
C VAL A 99 15.88 -2.50 3.67
N ILE A 100 15.96 -2.38 4.98
CA ILE A 100 16.78 -1.36 5.65
C ILE A 100 17.94 -2.09 6.30
N PRO A 101 19.20 -1.85 5.83
CA PRO A 101 20.37 -2.37 6.50
C PRO A 101 20.55 -1.70 7.86
N ILE A 102 20.98 -2.47 8.85
CA ILE A 102 21.22 -1.98 10.22
C ILE A 102 22.63 -2.41 10.63
N ASP A 103 23.39 -1.47 11.16
CA ASP A 103 24.75 -1.68 11.65
C ASP A 103 24.77 -2.24 13.09
N GLU A 104 25.97 -2.47 13.64
CA GLU A 104 26.17 -2.99 14.98
C GLU A 104 25.65 -2.07 16.10
N VAL A 105 25.52 -0.78 15.85
CA VAL A 105 25.01 0.20 16.81
C VAL A 105 23.54 0.54 16.63
N ASN A 106 22.82 -0.29 15.85
CA ASN A 106 21.41 -0.14 15.49
C ASN A 106 21.09 1.14 14.69
N SER A 107 22.05 1.69 13.95
CA SER A 107 21.80 2.78 13.01
C SER A 107 21.25 2.22 11.70
N GLN A 108 20.20 2.86 11.20
CA GLN A 108 19.64 2.54 9.91
C GLN A 108 20.48 3.16 8.79
N MET A 109 20.76 2.36 7.78
CA MET A 109 21.47 2.79 6.58
C MET A 109 20.46 3.09 5.45
N GLU A 110 20.97 3.43 4.27
CA GLU A 110 20.11 3.73 3.12
C GLU A 110 19.25 2.53 2.72
N PRO A 111 17.92 2.67 2.67
CA PRO A 111 17.03 1.57 2.36
C PRO A 111 17.08 1.18 0.88
N LEU A 112 17.02 -0.11 0.60
CA LEU A 112 16.91 -0.67 -0.74
C LEU A 112 15.45 -1.00 -1.04
N ARG A 113 14.87 -0.35 -2.04
CA ARG A 113 13.48 -0.55 -2.46
C ARG A 113 13.39 -1.61 -3.55
N PHE A 114 12.37 -2.45 -3.49
CA PHE A 114 12.11 -3.45 -4.51
C PHE A 114 10.63 -3.81 -4.62
N ARG A 115 10.25 -4.38 -5.77
CA ARG A 115 8.90 -4.90 -6.01
C ARG A 115 8.96 -6.40 -6.26
N LEU A 116 7.91 -7.08 -5.85
CA LEU A 116 7.72 -8.49 -6.18
C LEU A 116 7.11 -8.64 -7.57
N GLN A 117 7.30 -9.81 -8.18
CA GLN A 117 6.68 -10.13 -9.47
C GLN A 117 5.18 -10.39 -9.33
N GLU A 118 4.78 -11.06 -8.25
CA GLU A 118 3.38 -11.23 -7.89
C GLU A 118 2.89 -9.95 -7.21
N LEU A 119 1.93 -9.30 -7.87
CA LEU A 119 1.46 -7.97 -7.46
C LEU A 119 0.17 -8.02 -6.64
N VAL A 120 -0.56 -9.15 -6.65
CA VAL A 120 -1.87 -9.29 -5.99
C VAL A 120 -1.87 -10.51 -5.08
N VAL A 121 -2.38 -10.35 -3.86
CA VAL A 121 -2.64 -11.43 -2.91
C VAL A 121 -4.14 -11.55 -2.73
N GLU A 122 -4.70 -12.72 -3.02
CA GLU A 122 -6.13 -13.00 -2.86
C GLU A 122 -6.54 -13.04 -1.37
N PRO A 123 -7.82 -12.84 -1.05
CA PRO A 123 -8.33 -12.88 0.32
C PRO A 123 -7.92 -14.15 1.08
N GLY A 124 -7.34 -13.97 2.27
CA GLY A 124 -6.93 -15.11 3.10
C GLY A 124 -5.79 -15.95 2.53
N GLN A 125 -5.18 -15.53 1.41
CA GLN A 125 -4.04 -16.18 0.81
C GLN A 125 -2.72 -15.54 1.26
N ASN A 126 -1.63 -16.23 1.01
CA ASN A 126 -0.29 -15.72 1.23
C ASN A 126 0.60 -15.97 0.01
N ILE A 127 1.63 -15.14 -0.10
CA ILE A 127 2.74 -15.35 -1.03
C ILE A 127 4.03 -15.47 -0.24
N ASN A 128 4.86 -16.43 -0.64
CA ASN A 128 6.22 -16.56 -0.11
C ASN A 128 7.18 -16.01 -1.16
N PHE A 129 8.07 -15.14 -0.77
CA PHE A 129 9.07 -14.63 -1.68
C PHE A 129 10.49 -14.85 -1.15
N LYS A 130 11.42 -14.90 -2.08
CA LYS A 130 12.86 -14.87 -1.83
C LYS A 130 13.48 -13.80 -2.72
N LYS A 131 14.40 -13.02 -2.18
CA LYS A 131 15.10 -11.97 -2.90
C LYS A 131 16.53 -11.89 -2.40
N SER A 132 17.49 -11.85 -3.33
CA SER A 132 18.89 -11.63 -3.02
C SER A 132 19.31 -10.23 -3.48
N PHE A 133 20.19 -9.60 -2.72
CA PHE A 133 20.83 -8.36 -3.09
C PHE A 133 22.35 -8.53 -2.97
N ASP A 134 23.00 -8.28 -4.08
CA ASP A 134 24.47 -8.16 -4.13
C ASP A 134 24.88 -6.77 -3.62
N ASN A 135 26.14 -6.62 -3.26
CA ASN A 135 26.69 -5.37 -2.72
C ASN A 135 25.99 -4.88 -1.43
N TRP A 136 25.65 -5.84 -0.54
CA TRP A 136 25.13 -5.49 0.77
C TRP A 136 26.18 -4.69 1.57
N PRO A 137 25.79 -3.62 2.28
CA PRO A 137 26.74 -2.81 3.02
C PRO A 137 27.61 -3.67 3.97
N PRO A 138 28.94 -3.50 3.96
CA PRO A 138 29.84 -4.35 4.76
C PRO A 138 29.63 -4.18 6.27
N ASP A 139 29.20 -2.99 6.70
CA ASP A 139 28.97 -2.66 8.10
C ASP A 139 27.58 -3.08 8.60
N ALA A 140 26.71 -3.55 7.70
CA ALA A 140 25.36 -4.00 8.08
C ALA A 140 25.39 -5.44 8.63
N THR A 141 24.97 -5.59 9.88
CA THR A 141 24.91 -6.86 10.59
C THR A 141 23.53 -7.48 10.60
N SER A 142 22.50 -6.68 10.31
CA SER A 142 21.12 -7.14 10.26
C SER A 142 20.32 -6.35 9.24
N ALA A 143 19.05 -6.73 9.05
CA ALA A 143 18.13 -6.08 8.13
C ALA A 143 16.71 -6.04 8.71
N VAL A 144 15.98 -5.00 8.37
CA VAL A 144 14.53 -4.88 8.62
C VAL A 144 13.81 -4.78 7.30
N LEU A 145 12.74 -5.54 7.15
CA LEU A 145 11.83 -5.47 6.00
C LEU A 145 10.61 -4.64 6.37
N SER A 146 10.24 -3.70 5.51
CA SER A 146 9.09 -2.82 5.69
C SER A 146 8.45 -2.45 4.36
N TRP A 147 7.31 -1.79 4.42
CA TRP A 147 6.66 -1.19 3.26
C TRP A 147 7.32 0.16 2.95
N ALA A 148 7.59 0.43 1.67
CA ALA A 148 8.29 1.65 1.27
C ALA A 148 7.43 2.92 1.35
N ASP A 149 6.11 2.75 1.29
CA ASP A 149 5.14 3.86 1.19
C ASP A 149 4.28 3.99 2.46
N MET A 150 4.77 3.51 3.61
CA MET A 150 4.15 3.83 4.89
C MET A 150 4.54 5.25 5.30
N PRO A 151 3.55 6.12 5.64
CA PRO A 151 3.84 7.44 6.21
C PRO A 151 4.48 7.33 7.61
#